data_667f7483d105d57cf4ebac5dc43c5fa1
#
_entry.id   667f7483d105d57cf4ebac5dc43c5fa1
#
_cell.length_a   1.000
_cell.length_b   1.000
_cell.length_c   1.000
_cell.angle_alpha   90.00
_cell.angle_beta   90.00
_cell.angle_gamma   90.00
#
_symmetry.space_group_name_H-M   'P 1'
#
loop_
_entity.id
_entity.type
_entity.pdbx_description
1 polymer ?
#
loop_
_entity_poly.entity_id
_entity_poly.type
_entity_poly.pdbx_seq_one_letter_code
_entity_poly.pdbx_strand_id
1 'polypeptide(L)'
;LNYRRNPYLNVKKEIKDNEHDYEKRKLLSIWGANNMKKTTTKGESPSRLIDARIEEQDDWRGKTLSHVRALIKQADPEVVEEWKWRKESSPGVPVWSHNGGICTGETYKSVVKLTFFKGASLKDPSRLFNSSLEGNVRRAIDFHEGDEIDEEAFKTLIRAAAALNRSSAR
;
A
#
# COMPACT_ATOMS: atom_id res chain seq x y z
N LEU A 1 58.01 -16.53 18.86
CA LEU A 1 57.35 -15.44 19.58
C LEU A 1 55.89 -15.38 19.15
N ASN A 2 55.03 -16.02 19.95
CA ASN A 2 53.57 -16.02 19.74
C ASN A 2 52.97 -14.73 20.28
N TYR A 3 52.50 -13.84 19.39
CA TYR A 3 51.67 -12.69 19.75
C TYR A 3 50.28 -13.20 20.16
N ARG A 4 50.00 -13.27 21.45
CA ARG A 4 48.66 -13.52 21.99
C ARG A 4 47.78 -12.31 21.68
N ARG A 5 46.80 -12.46 20.78
CA ARG A 5 45.74 -11.47 20.57
C ARG A 5 44.96 -11.30 21.87
N ASN A 6 44.89 -10.07 22.38
CA ASN A 6 44.19 -9.72 23.61
C ASN A 6 42.66 -9.84 23.37
N PRO A 7 41.96 -10.79 24.01
CA PRO A 7 40.52 -11.00 23.78
C PRO A 7 39.65 -9.83 24.25
N TYR A 8 40.16 -8.96 25.13
CA TYR A 8 39.39 -7.82 25.65
C TYR A 8 39.25 -6.64 24.66
N LEU A 9 40.05 -6.59 23.61
CA LEU A 9 39.93 -5.55 22.57
C LEU A 9 38.72 -5.78 21.65
N ASN A 10 38.36 -7.03 21.39
CA ASN A 10 37.22 -7.35 20.56
C ASN A 10 35.89 -7.09 21.29
N VAL A 11 35.81 -7.42 22.59
CA VAL A 11 34.61 -7.19 23.41
C VAL A 11 34.29 -5.70 23.54
N LYS A 12 35.29 -4.83 23.72
CA LYS A 12 35.06 -3.38 23.76
C LYS A 12 34.62 -2.78 22.45
N LYS A 13 35.00 -3.36 21.31
CA LYS A 13 34.57 -2.93 19.99
C LYS A 13 33.11 -3.34 19.71
N GLU A 14 32.74 -4.59 20.03
CA GLU A 14 31.35 -5.07 19.92
C GLU A 14 30.39 -4.30 20.82
N ILE A 15 30.80 -3.94 22.05
CA ILE A 15 29.98 -3.14 22.97
C ILE A 15 29.75 -1.72 22.41
N LYS A 16 30.77 -1.08 21.84
CA LYS A 16 30.66 0.25 21.25
C LYS A 16 29.79 0.25 19.99
N ASP A 17 29.94 -0.76 19.16
CA ASP A 17 29.11 -0.91 17.93
C ASP A 17 27.63 -1.17 18.29
N ASN A 18 27.37 -1.90 19.36
CA ASN A 18 26.02 -2.16 19.87
C ASN A 18 25.39 -0.93 20.56
N GLU A 19 26.15 -0.14 21.32
CA GLU A 19 25.65 1.12 21.88
C GLU A 19 25.34 2.15 20.81
N HIS A 20 26.18 2.24 19.77
CA HIS A 20 25.94 3.16 18.67
C HIS A 20 24.68 2.79 17.85
N ASP A 21 24.44 1.50 17.62
CA ASP A 21 23.24 1.01 16.94
C ASP A 21 21.99 1.17 17.82
N TYR A 22 22.10 0.99 19.14
CA TYR A 22 21.01 1.24 20.10
C TYR A 22 20.63 2.72 20.14
N GLU A 23 21.57 3.64 20.24
CA GLU A 23 21.31 5.08 20.23
C GLU A 23 20.72 5.54 18.89
N LYS A 24 21.21 4.99 17.77
CA LYS A 24 20.67 5.25 16.44
C LYS A 24 19.23 4.78 16.30
N ARG A 25 18.89 3.58 16.80
CA ARG A 25 17.52 3.06 16.83
C ARG A 25 16.62 3.88 17.75
N LYS A 26 17.13 4.32 18.89
CA LYS A 26 16.42 5.20 19.83
C LYS A 26 16.14 6.57 19.22
N LEU A 27 17.12 7.17 18.55
CA LEU A 27 16.94 8.44 17.82
C LEU A 27 15.93 8.29 16.68
N LEU A 28 15.97 7.18 15.91
CA LEU A 28 15.01 6.89 14.85
C LEU A 28 13.60 6.68 15.42
N SER A 29 13.46 6.01 16.57
CA SER A 29 12.18 5.82 17.24
C SER A 29 11.61 7.12 17.80
N ILE A 30 12.44 8.00 18.35
CA ILE A 30 12.06 9.34 18.82
C ILE A 30 11.73 10.26 17.64
N TRP A 31 12.49 10.16 16.54
CA TRP A 31 12.23 10.91 15.31
C TRP A 31 10.95 10.46 14.63
N GLY A 32 10.70 9.13 14.58
CA GLY A 32 9.44 8.54 14.12
C GLY A 32 8.25 8.93 15.01
N ALA A 33 8.39 8.87 16.34
CA ALA A 33 7.35 9.22 17.29
C ALA A 33 7.01 10.73 17.26
N ASN A 34 8.00 11.59 17.06
CA ASN A 34 7.78 13.04 16.92
C ASN A 34 7.18 13.41 15.55
N ASN A 35 7.45 12.64 14.50
CA ASN A 35 6.81 12.84 13.20
C ASN A 35 5.36 12.31 13.16
N MET A 36 5.01 11.30 13.98
CA MET A 36 3.62 10.81 14.12
C MET A 36 2.68 11.82 14.80
N LYS A 37 3.20 12.83 15.49
CA LYS A 37 2.40 13.91 16.13
C LYS A 37 2.23 15.17 15.28
N LYS A 38 2.72 15.17 14.03
CA LYS A 38 2.63 16.35 13.19
C LYS A 38 1.45 16.25 12.23
N THR A 39 0.35 16.83 12.68
CA THR A 39 -0.62 17.60 11.91
C THR A 39 -1.35 16.87 10.79
N THR A 40 -2.58 16.51 11.10
CA THR A 40 -3.68 16.62 10.15
C THR A 40 -3.76 18.07 9.62
N THR A 41 -2.88 18.42 8.72
CA THR A 41 -3.00 19.67 7.98
C THR A 41 -4.13 19.52 6.97
N LYS A 42 -5.15 20.34 7.16
CA LYS A 42 -6.15 20.68 6.15
C LYS A 42 -5.38 21.11 4.89
N GLY A 43 -5.19 20.15 3.92
CA GLY A 43 -4.46 20.45 2.68
C GLY A 43 -3.50 19.37 2.14
N GLU A 44 -3.34 18.21 2.78
CA GLU A 44 -2.55 17.13 2.15
C GLU A 44 -3.30 16.52 0.97
N SER A 45 -2.62 16.45 -0.20
CA SER A 45 -3.22 15.84 -1.37
C SER A 45 -3.42 14.33 -1.16
N PRO A 46 -4.48 13.73 -1.75
CA PRO A 46 -4.70 12.29 -1.67
C PRO A 46 -3.47 11.47 -2.10
N SER A 47 -2.76 11.89 -3.14
CA SER A 47 -1.55 11.21 -3.61
C SER A 47 -0.47 11.15 -2.53
N ARG A 48 -0.26 12.25 -1.78
CA ARG A 48 0.70 12.28 -0.66
C ARG A 48 0.28 11.37 0.50
N LEU A 49 -1.01 11.27 0.78
CA LEU A 49 -1.52 10.35 1.80
C LEU A 49 -1.31 8.89 1.38
N ILE A 50 -1.43 8.60 0.08
CA ILE A 50 -1.13 7.26 -0.47
C ILE A 50 0.37 6.98 -0.40
N ASP A 51 1.23 7.96 -0.74
CA ASP A 51 2.69 7.84 -0.60
C ASP A 51 3.07 7.51 0.85
N ALA A 52 2.56 8.28 1.81
CA ALA A 52 2.80 8.06 3.23
C ALA A 52 2.31 6.68 3.70
N ARG A 53 1.17 6.21 3.18
CA ARG A 53 0.66 4.87 3.50
C ARG A 53 1.55 3.76 2.95
N ILE A 54 2.11 3.92 1.75
CA ILE A 54 3.06 2.98 1.15
C ILE A 54 4.35 2.94 1.98
N GLU A 55 4.88 4.11 2.37
CA GLU A 55 6.09 4.22 3.18
C GLU A 55 5.91 3.65 4.60
N GLU A 56 4.72 3.82 5.21
CA GLU A 56 4.38 3.25 6.52
C GLU A 56 4.42 1.72 6.51
N GLN A 57 4.13 1.10 5.37
CA GLN A 57 4.21 -0.35 5.15
C GLN A 57 5.62 -0.71 4.66
N ASP A 58 6.60 -0.78 5.58
CA ASP A 58 8.01 -1.09 5.29
C ASP A 58 8.23 -2.59 5.01
N ASP A 59 7.35 -3.20 4.21
CA ASP A 59 7.40 -4.60 3.84
C ASP A 59 6.79 -4.87 2.44
N TRP A 60 6.51 -6.13 2.14
CA TRP A 60 5.90 -6.57 0.89
C TRP A 60 4.57 -5.88 0.58
N ARG A 61 3.78 -5.48 1.60
CA ARG A 61 2.47 -4.82 1.42
C ARG A 61 2.62 -3.43 0.81
N GLY A 62 3.59 -2.66 1.28
CA GLY A 62 3.92 -1.36 0.70
C GLY A 62 4.37 -1.50 -0.75
N LYS A 63 5.23 -2.49 -1.05
CA LYS A 63 5.67 -2.79 -2.42
C LYS A 63 4.50 -3.17 -3.32
N THR A 64 3.62 -4.05 -2.87
CA THR A 64 2.43 -4.47 -3.62
C THR A 64 1.48 -3.30 -3.85
N LEU A 65 1.17 -2.49 -2.82
CA LEU A 65 0.31 -1.31 -2.97
C LEU A 65 0.90 -0.28 -3.94
N SER A 66 2.20 -0.06 -3.88
CA SER A 66 2.93 0.80 -4.83
C SER A 66 2.84 0.28 -6.26
N HIS A 67 3.02 -1.03 -6.45
CA HIS A 67 2.96 -1.67 -7.76
C HIS A 67 1.56 -1.58 -8.37
N VAL A 68 0.51 -1.97 -7.64
CA VAL A 68 -0.87 -1.88 -8.17
C VAL A 68 -1.28 -0.44 -8.44
N ARG A 69 -0.83 0.53 -7.63
CA ARG A 69 -1.04 1.96 -7.90
C ARG A 69 -0.43 2.39 -9.23
N ALA A 70 0.79 1.96 -9.50
CA ALA A 70 1.47 2.25 -10.77
C ALA A 70 0.71 1.64 -11.96
N LEU A 71 0.25 0.40 -11.84
CA LEU A 71 -0.54 -0.28 -12.87
C LEU A 71 -1.89 0.40 -13.11
N ILE A 72 -2.57 0.86 -12.07
CA ILE A 72 -3.83 1.61 -12.19
C ILE A 72 -3.61 2.90 -12.99
N LYS A 73 -2.56 3.66 -12.66
CA LYS A 73 -2.23 4.90 -13.38
C LYS A 73 -1.78 4.67 -14.82
N GLN A 74 -1.11 3.55 -15.10
CA GLN A 74 -0.76 3.13 -16.47
C GLN A 74 -2.00 2.72 -17.28
N ALA A 75 -2.94 2.02 -16.64
CA ALA A 75 -4.16 1.57 -17.30
C ALA A 75 -5.10 2.72 -17.64
N ASP A 76 -5.17 3.73 -16.77
CA ASP A 76 -6.02 4.91 -16.90
C ASP A 76 -5.28 6.15 -16.41
N PRO A 77 -4.62 6.90 -17.32
CA PRO A 77 -3.90 8.14 -16.96
C PRO A 77 -4.79 9.25 -16.40
N GLU A 78 -6.10 9.20 -16.64
CA GLU A 78 -7.08 10.18 -16.12
C GLU A 78 -7.67 9.77 -14.77
N VAL A 79 -7.20 8.65 -14.17
CA VAL A 79 -7.66 8.20 -12.87
C VAL A 79 -7.36 9.24 -11.80
N VAL A 80 -8.35 9.51 -10.97
CA VAL A 80 -8.25 10.40 -9.82
C VAL A 80 -7.97 9.58 -8.56
N GLU A 81 -6.92 9.97 -7.86
CA GLU A 81 -6.60 9.44 -6.54
C GLU A 81 -7.36 10.20 -5.47
N GLU A 82 -8.03 9.49 -4.59
CA GLU A 82 -8.78 10.03 -3.47
C GLU A 82 -8.37 9.34 -2.17
N TRP A 83 -8.60 10.00 -1.04
CA TRP A 83 -8.43 9.44 0.29
C TRP A 83 -9.74 9.54 1.04
N LYS A 84 -10.37 8.40 1.32
CA LYS A 84 -11.75 8.37 1.85
C LYS A 84 -11.84 7.65 3.19
N TRP A 85 -12.95 7.87 3.85
CA TRP A 85 -13.39 7.23 5.11
C TRP A 85 -12.43 7.42 6.28
N ARG A 86 -11.77 8.57 6.31
CA ARG A 86 -10.99 8.97 7.48
C ARG A 86 -11.91 9.22 8.67
N LYS A 87 -11.65 8.55 9.78
CA LYS A 87 -12.34 8.68 11.06
C LYS A 87 -11.31 8.66 12.18
N GLU A 88 -11.74 8.98 13.41
CA GLU A 88 -10.88 8.85 14.59
C GLU A 88 -10.33 7.42 14.76
N SER A 89 -11.13 6.41 14.42
CA SER A 89 -10.78 4.99 14.49
C SER A 89 -10.17 4.41 13.20
N SER A 90 -10.01 5.21 12.14
CA SER A 90 -9.50 4.74 10.83
C SER A 90 -8.71 5.83 10.13
N PRO A 91 -7.50 5.55 9.69
CA PRO A 91 -6.66 6.52 8.96
C PRO A 91 -7.25 6.91 7.61
N GLY A 92 -8.24 6.19 7.10
CA GLY A 92 -8.75 6.29 5.74
C GLY A 92 -8.05 5.29 4.80
N VAL A 93 -8.52 5.25 3.55
CA VAL A 93 -7.98 4.35 2.53
C VAL A 93 -7.82 5.02 1.18
N PRO A 94 -6.86 4.57 0.36
CA PRO A 94 -6.77 4.93 -1.05
C PRO A 94 -8.03 4.53 -1.81
N VAL A 95 -8.48 5.42 -2.67
CA VAL A 95 -9.57 5.16 -3.63
C VAL A 95 -9.14 5.70 -4.97
N TRP A 96 -9.34 4.90 -6.01
CA TRP A 96 -9.14 5.32 -7.40
C TRP A 96 -10.49 5.45 -8.08
N SER A 97 -10.69 6.56 -8.80
CA SER A 97 -11.95 6.87 -9.45
C SER A 97 -11.75 7.48 -10.83
N HIS A 98 -12.70 7.20 -11.75
CA HIS A 98 -12.85 7.86 -13.03
C HIS A 98 -14.34 7.78 -13.42
N ASN A 99 -15.01 8.93 -13.45
CA ASN A 99 -16.48 9.02 -13.59
C ASN A 99 -17.25 8.15 -12.57
N GLY A 100 -16.68 7.95 -11.40
CA GLY A 100 -17.17 7.09 -10.32
C GLY A 100 -16.07 6.21 -9.76
N GLY A 101 -16.32 5.58 -8.61
CA GLY A 101 -15.33 4.73 -7.95
C GLY A 101 -14.96 3.50 -8.79
N ILE A 102 -13.66 3.25 -8.96
CA ILE A 102 -13.11 2.04 -9.56
C ILE A 102 -12.85 1.03 -8.45
N CYS A 103 -11.90 1.30 -7.58
CA CYS A 103 -11.55 0.41 -6.47
C CYS A 103 -10.97 1.16 -5.28
N THR A 104 -10.91 0.46 -4.14
CA THR A 104 -10.16 0.86 -2.94
C THR A 104 -8.84 0.10 -2.87
N GLY A 105 -7.88 0.58 -2.06
CA GLY A 105 -6.66 -0.14 -1.72
C GLY A 105 -6.49 -0.20 -0.21
N GLU A 106 -6.62 -1.39 0.35
CA GLU A 106 -6.54 -1.60 1.80
C GLU A 106 -5.39 -2.54 2.14
N THR A 107 -4.63 -2.22 3.18
CA THR A 107 -3.56 -3.07 3.68
C THR A 107 -3.94 -3.66 5.03
N TYR A 108 -4.00 -4.98 5.09
CA TYR A 108 -4.22 -5.77 6.30
C TYR A 108 -2.92 -6.49 6.70
N LYS A 109 -2.95 -7.23 7.80
CA LYS A 109 -1.76 -7.92 8.31
C LYS A 109 -1.12 -8.89 7.30
N SER A 110 -1.96 -9.63 6.56
CA SER A 110 -1.53 -10.71 5.65
C SER A 110 -2.04 -10.56 4.22
N VAL A 111 -2.62 -9.40 3.86
CA VAL A 111 -3.19 -9.20 2.54
C VAL A 111 -3.23 -7.72 2.17
N VAL A 112 -2.96 -7.42 0.91
CA VAL A 112 -3.32 -6.16 0.27
C VAL A 112 -4.57 -6.43 -0.55
N LYS A 113 -5.66 -5.73 -0.22
CA LYS A 113 -6.97 -5.95 -0.82
C LYS A 113 -7.37 -4.79 -1.72
N LEU A 114 -7.73 -5.08 -2.95
CA LEU A 114 -8.41 -4.14 -3.84
C LEU A 114 -9.87 -4.51 -3.98
N THR A 115 -10.78 -3.64 -3.52
CA THR A 115 -12.22 -3.86 -3.64
C THR A 115 -12.79 -3.01 -4.75
N PHE A 116 -13.27 -3.65 -5.81
CA PHE A 116 -13.92 -3.01 -6.97
C PHE A 116 -15.37 -2.70 -6.68
N PHE A 117 -15.79 -1.44 -6.83
CA PHE A 117 -17.14 -0.97 -6.47
C PHE A 117 -18.25 -1.65 -7.28
N LYS A 118 -18.02 -1.92 -8.57
CA LYS A 118 -18.94 -2.59 -9.46
C LYS A 118 -18.38 -3.93 -9.98
N GLY A 119 -17.56 -4.60 -9.17
CA GLY A 119 -16.84 -5.80 -9.58
C GLY A 119 -17.73 -6.92 -10.11
N ALA A 120 -18.95 -7.09 -9.57
CA ALA A 120 -19.89 -8.11 -10.02
C ALA A 120 -20.41 -7.87 -11.46
N SER A 121 -20.31 -6.65 -11.98
CA SER A 121 -20.70 -6.29 -13.35
C SER A 121 -19.53 -6.32 -14.32
N LEU A 122 -18.31 -6.62 -13.87
CA LEU A 122 -17.13 -6.70 -14.70
C LEU A 122 -16.93 -8.14 -15.22
N LYS A 123 -16.55 -8.24 -16.50
CA LYS A 123 -16.04 -9.50 -17.04
C LYS A 123 -14.61 -9.69 -16.58
N ASP A 124 -14.32 -10.84 -15.99
CA ASP A 124 -13.02 -11.22 -15.48
C ASP A 124 -12.58 -12.58 -16.07
N PRO A 125 -12.21 -12.62 -17.36
CA PRO A 125 -11.83 -13.87 -18.02
C PRO A 125 -10.54 -14.47 -17.43
N SER A 126 -9.67 -13.64 -16.85
CA SER A 126 -8.42 -14.09 -16.21
C SER A 126 -8.61 -14.52 -14.76
N ARG A 127 -9.83 -14.43 -14.23
CA ARG A 127 -10.17 -14.85 -12.86
C ARG A 127 -9.31 -14.16 -11.79
N LEU A 128 -9.11 -12.85 -11.94
CA LEU A 128 -8.36 -12.05 -10.97
C LEU A 128 -9.11 -11.89 -9.66
N PHE A 129 -10.44 -11.80 -9.69
CA PHE A 129 -11.24 -11.73 -8.48
C PHE A 129 -11.18 -13.05 -7.73
N ASN A 130 -10.61 -13.01 -6.53
CA ASN A 130 -10.42 -14.15 -5.64
C ASN A 130 -11.06 -13.96 -4.25
N SER A 131 -11.74 -12.81 -4.03
CA SER A 131 -12.33 -12.44 -2.75
C SER A 131 -13.64 -11.68 -2.96
N SER A 132 -14.51 -11.67 -1.94
CA SER A 132 -15.84 -11.04 -1.97
C SER A 132 -16.73 -11.55 -3.14
N LEU A 133 -16.62 -12.83 -3.48
CA LEU A 133 -17.26 -13.43 -4.67
C LEU A 133 -18.78 -13.54 -4.53
N GLU A 134 -19.29 -13.64 -3.30
CA GLU A 134 -20.73 -13.78 -3.02
C GLU A 134 -21.49 -12.43 -3.00
N GLY A 135 -20.77 -11.31 -3.08
CA GLY A 135 -21.39 -9.98 -3.07
C GLY A 135 -22.17 -9.68 -4.35
N ASN A 136 -23.32 -9.02 -4.24
CA ASN A 136 -24.16 -8.69 -5.39
C ASN A 136 -23.58 -7.56 -6.27
N VAL A 137 -22.66 -6.75 -5.73
CA VAL A 137 -22.14 -5.56 -6.41
C VAL A 137 -20.62 -5.54 -6.45
N ARG A 138 -19.95 -5.86 -5.34
CA ARG A 138 -18.51 -5.77 -5.20
C ARG A 138 -17.82 -7.10 -5.49
N ARG A 139 -16.56 -7.01 -5.94
CA ARG A 139 -15.59 -8.12 -6.00
C ARG A 139 -14.28 -7.58 -5.51
N ALA A 140 -13.41 -8.46 -5.02
CA ALA A 140 -12.10 -8.03 -4.57
C ALA A 140 -11.00 -8.94 -5.09
N ILE A 141 -9.79 -8.37 -5.14
CA ILE A 141 -8.54 -9.08 -5.35
C ILE A 141 -7.77 -8.97 -4.05
N ASP A 142 -7.44 -10.09 -3.45
CA ASP A 142 -6.55 -10.23 -2.32
C ASP A 142 -5.17 -10.65 -2.83
N PHE A 143 -4.15 -9.84 -2.58
CA PHE A 143 -2.75 -10.15 -2.86
C PHE A 143 -2.05 -10.56 -1.57
N HIS A 144 -1.35 -11.68 -1.59
CA HIS A 144 -0.54 -12.19 -0.49
C HIS A 144 0.95 -12.00 -0.79
N GLU A 145 1.78 -12.25 0.21
CA GLU A 145 3.22 -12.18 0.05
C GLU A 145 3.71 -13.19 -0.99
N GLY A 146 4.44 -12.72 -1.99
CA GLY A 146 4.98 -13.56 -3.06
C GLY A 146 4.04 -13.79 -4.24
N ASP A 147 2.81 -13.27 -4.21
CA ASP A 147 1.90 -13.37 -5.36
C ASP A 147 2.45 -12.57 -6.55
N GLU A 148 2.40 -13.19 -7.72
CA GLU A 148 2.68 -12.53 -8.99
C GLU A 148 1.41 -11.88 -9.54
N ILE A 149 1.54 -10.67 -10.08
CA ILE A 149 0.41 -9.93 -10.66
C ILE A 149 0.45 -10.09 -12.17
N ASP A 150 -0.61 -10.65 -12.76
CA ASP A 150 -0.83 -10.55 -14.21
C ASP A 150 -1.17 -9.09 -14.57
N GLU A 151 -0.13 -8.32 -14.89
CA GLU A 151 -0.22 -6.88 -15.08
C GLU A 151 -1.15 -6.50 -16.23
N GLU A 152 -1.13 -7.27 -17.34
CA GLU A 152 -1.97 -6.98 -18.50
C GLU A 152 -3.44 -7.29 -18.24
N ALA A 153 -3.74 -8.41 -17.59
CA ALA A 153 -5.08 -8.73 -17.15
C ALA A 153 -5.59 -7.69 -16.14
N PHE A 154 -4.76 -7.28 -15.19
CA PHE A 154 -5.09 -6.27 -14.20
C PHE A 154 -5.39 -4.90 -14.85
N LYS A 155 -4.53 -4.43 -15.73
CA LYS A 155 -4.75 -3.18 -16.47
C LYS A 155 -6.02 -3.23 -17.32
N THR A 156 -6.31 -4.38 -17.92
CA THR A 156 -7.54 -4.59 -18.69
C THR A 156 -8.79 -4.48 -17.79
N LEU A 157 -8.73 -5.05 -16.59
CA LEU A 157 -9.82 -4.97 -15.62
C LEU A 157 -10.05 -3.53 -15.15
N ILE A 158 -9.00 -2.75 -14.91
CA ILE A 158 -9.10 -1.32 -14.55
C ILE A 158 -9.76 -0.52 -15.67
N ARG A 159 -9.34 -0.71 -16.94
CA ARG A 159 -9.95 -0.05 -18.10
C ARG A 159 -11.43 -0.40 -18.25
N ALA A 160 -11.79 -1.65 -18.03
CA ALA A 160 -13.18 -2.10 -18.06
C ALA A 160 -14.01 -1.43 -16.96
N ALA A 161 -13.48 -1.27 -15.76
CA ALA A 161 -14.16 -0.59 -14.66
C ALA A 161 -14.39 0.90 -14.94
N ALA A 162 -13.39 1.60 -15.49
CA ALA A 162 -13.53 2.99 -15.92
C ALA A 162 -14.57 3.14 -17.05
N ALA A 163 -14.56 2.23 -18.03
CA ALA A 163 -15.55 2.21 -19.13
C ALA A 163 -16.99 1.98 -18.62
N LEU A 164 -17.15 1.07 -17.66
CA LEU A 164 -18.45 0.81 -17.03
C LEU A 164 -18.99 2.04 -16.29
N ASN A 165 -18.11 2.81 -15.62
CA ASN A 165 -18.53 4.04 -14.96
C ASN A 165 -19.01 5.09 -15.96
N ARG A 166 -18.30 5.27 -17.09
CA ARG A 166 -18.71 6.21 -18.15
C ARG A 166 -20.07 5.86 -18.75
N SER A 167 -20.36 4.58 -18.96
CA SER A 167 -21.65 4.14 -19.50
C SER A 167 -22.81 4.34 -18.52
N SER A 168 -22.55 4.31 -17.21
CA SER A 168 -23.55 4.50 -16.15
C SER A 168 -23.84 5.98 -15.84
N ALA A 169 -23.03 6.91 -16.37
CA ALA A 169 -23.17 8.35 -16.14
C ALA A 169 -24.04 9.06 -17.20
N ARG A 170 -24.54 8.31 -18.20
CA ARG A 170 -25.51 8.75 -19.20
C ARG A 170 -26.90 8.35 -18.79
#